data_26dcb6ee69d99a7f3b624a0506018917
#
_entry.id   26dcb6ee69d99a7f3b624a0506018917
#
_cell.length_a   1.000
_cell.length_b   1.000
_cell.length_c   1.000
_cell.angle_alpha   90.00
_cell.angle_beta   90.00
_cell.angle_gamma   90.00
#
_symmetry.space_group_name_H-M   'P 1'
#
loop_
_entity.id
_entity.type
_entity.pdbx_description
1 polymer ?
#
loop_
_entity_poly.entity_id
_entity_poly.type
_entity_poly.pdbx_seq_one_letter_code
_entity_poly.pdbx_strand_id
1 'polypeptide(L)'
;MKPHLELIYKKLINQSLTEYPDIVEDAQIHHTPSGTPTKIRIYITDGSYLDIWLSSSGKYSYHWEQRHINGKLYRHDNAPHPKWSHIKTYPKHYHSGIQDNVHESHISHEPAQALKEFLTFIRESLKIT
;
A
#
# COMPACT_ATOMS: atom_id res chain seq x y z
N MET A 1 4.90 19.77 3.49
CA MET A 1 4.06 20.25 4.59
C MET A 1 3.23 19.13 5.15
N LYS A 2 3.30 18.95 6.44
CA LYS A 2 2.62 17.84 7.12
C LYS A 2 1.09 17.88 7.06
N PRO A 3 0.43 19.06 7.04
CA PRO A 3 -1.03 19.11 6.88
C PRO A 3 -1.54 18.45 5.61
N HIS A 4 -0.73 18.47 4.53
CA HIS A 4 -1.11 17.84 3.27
C HIS A 4 -1.16 16.33 3.38
N LEU A 5 -0.26 15.74 4.16
CA LEU A 5 -0.21 14.29 4.33
C LEU A 5 -1.46 13.78 5.05
N GLU A 6 -1.86 14.45 6.12
CA GLU A 6 -3.10 14.11 6.85
C GLU A 6 -4.30 14.14 5.90
N LEU A 7 -4.39 15.17 5.07
CA LEU A 7 -5.50 15.32 4.12
C LEU A 7 -5.47 14.22 3.06
N ILE A 8 -4.29 13.91 2.54
CA ILE A 8 -4.14 12.83 1.55
C ILE A 8 -4.59 11.51 2.16
N TYR A 9 -4.15 11.18 3.38
CA TYR A 9 -4.55 9.96 4.05
C TYR A 9 -6.07 9.88 4.24
N LYS A 10 -6.71 10.98 4.65
CA LYS A 10 -8.16 11.02 4.82
C LYS A 10 -8.90 10.76 3.51
N LYS A 11 -8.40 11.31 2.41
CA LYS A 11 -8.98 11.08 1.08
C LYS A 11 -8.84 9.63 0.65
N LEU A 12 -7.68 9.01 0.90
CA LEU A 12 -7.45 7.61 0.57
C LEU A 12 -8.36 6.68 1.38
N ILE A 13 -8.54 6.97 2.67
CA ILE A 13 -9.46 6.21 3.52
C ILE A 13 -10.88 6.30 2.96
N ASN A 14 -11.35 7.51 2.68
CA ASN A 14 -12.70 7.69 2.13
C ASN A 14 -12.86 6.94 0.80
N GLN A 15 -11.87 7.00 -0.07
CA GLN A 15 -11.89 6.29 -1.36
C GLN A 15 -12.00 4.78 -1.14
N SER A 16 -11.21 4.23 -0.21
CA SER A 16 -11.23 2.80 0.05
C SER A 16 -12.58 2.33 0.56
N LEU A 17 -13.19 3.10 1.45
CA LEU A 17 -14.48 2.75 2.07
C LEU A 17 -15.66 2.92 1.09
N THR A 18 -15.60 3.92 0.21
CA THR A 18 -16.72 4.21 -0.70
C THR A 18 -16.64 3.44 -2.00
N GLU A 19 -15.45 3.17 -2.51
CA GLU A 19 -15.29 2.50 -3.82
C GLU A 19 -15.04 1.00 -3.71
N TYR A 20 -14.61 0.51 -2.54
CA TYR A 20 -14.31 -0.90 -2.32
C TYR A 20 -14.99 -1.47 -1.07
N PRO A 21 -16.30 -1.17 -0.86
CA PRO A 21 -17.00 -1.65 0.35
C PRO A 21 -17.12 -3.18 0.40
N ASP A 22 -16.96 -3.85 -0.73
CA ASP A 22 -17.04 -5.30 -0.82
C ASP A 22 -15.83 -6.01 -0.20
N ILE A 23 -14.66 -5.34 -0.16
CA ILE A 23 -13.44 -5.95 0.37
C ILE A 23 -12.82 -5.19 1.53
N VAL A 24 -13.24 -3.96 1.79
CA VAL A 24 -12.69 -3.12 2.86
C VAL A 24 -13.66 -3.06 4.04
N GLU A 25 -13.22 -3.57 5.20
CA GLU A 25 -14.04 -3.55 6.42
C GLU A 25 -13.89 -2.24 7.18
N ASP A 26 -12.67 -1.69 7.23
CA ASP A 26 -12.37 -0.50 8.00
C ASP A 26 -11.06 0.10 7.48
N ALA A 27 -10.79 1.35 7.85
CA ALA A 27 -9.55 2.00 7.50
C ALA A 27 -9.23 3.07 8.55
N GLN A 28 -7.98 3.14 8.98
CA GLN A 28 -7.56 4.01 10.07
C GLN A 28 -6.23 4.70 9.75
N ILE A 29 -6.07 5.93 10.20
CA ILE A 29 -4.78 6.63 10.19
C ILE A 29 -4.08 6.29 11.51
N HIS A 30 -2.83 5.84 11.40
CA HIS A 30 -1.97 5.65 12.56
C HIS A 30 -1.18 6.93 12.81
N HIS A 31 -1.04 7.32 14.07
CA HIS A 31 -0.34 8.53 14.47
C HIS A 31 0.72 8.22 15.52
N THR A 32 1.73 9.09 15.59
CA THR A 32 2.66 9.09 16.73
C THR A 32 1.91 9.61 17.97
N PRO A 33 2.48 9.43 19.19
CA PRO A 33 1.87 10.03 20.39
C PRO A 33 1.67 11.54 20.29
N SER A 34 2.49 12.24 19.50
CA SER A 34 2.36 13.69 19.31
C SER A 34 1.36 14.06 18.24
N GLY A 35 0.68 13.07 17.61
CA GLY A 35 -0.36 13.31 16.62
C GLY A 35 0.10 13.41 15.18
N THR A 36 1.36 13.10 14.88
CA THR A 36 1.87 13.10 13.50
C THR A 36 1.38 11.84 12.79
N PRO A 37 0.74 11.96 11.60
CA PRO A 37 0.30 10.78 10.86
C PRO A 37 1.51 10.00 10.33
N THR A 38 1.50 8.67 10.50
CA THR A 38 2.60 7.80 10.06
C THR A 38 2.23 6.96 8.86
N LYS A 39 1.02 6.42 8.84
CA LYS A 39 0.52 5.58 7.76
C LYS A 39 -0.98 5.42 7.88
N ILE A 40 -1.60 4.83 6.85
CA ILE A 40 -2.96 4.32 6.98
C ILE A 40 -2.93 2.80 6.91
N ARG A 41 -3.87 2.17 7.62
CA ARG A 41 -4.08 0.73 7.55
C ARG A 41 -5.52 0.48 7.09
N ILE A 42 -5.64 -0.22 5.98
CA ILE A 42 -6.93 -0.58 5.38
C ILE A 42 -7.15 -2.06 5.67
N TYR A 43 -8.20 -2.39 6.41
CA TYR A 43 -8.51 -3.75 6.83
C TYR A 43 -9.34 -4.44 5.77
N ILE A 44 -8.87 -5.59 5.30
CA ILE A 44 -9.49 -6.36 4.23
C ILE A 44 -10.34 -7.49 4.83
N THR A 45 -11.38 -7.87 4.12
CA THR A 45 -12.39 -8.85 4.61
C THR A 45 -11.84 -10.24 4.90
N ASP A 46 -10.68 -10.60 4.35
CA ASP A 46 -10.05 -11.90 4.60
C ASP A 46 -9.18 -11.91 5.87
N GLY A 47 -9.14 -10.82 6.61
CA GLY A 47 -8.29 -10.68 7.79
C GLY A 47 -6.90 -10.10 7.48
N SER A 48 -6.59 -9.84 6.23
CA SER A 48 -5.36 -9.16 5.84
C SER A 48 -5.51 -7.65 5.95
N TYR A 49 -4.43 -6.93 5.67
CA TYR A 49 -4.50 -5.46 5.66
C TYR A 49 -3.51 -4.87 4.67
N LEU A 50 -3.86 -3.68 4.18
CA LEU A 50 -3.01 -2.89 3.28
C LEU A 50 -2.51 -1.67 4.05
N ASP A 51 -1.20 -1.60 4.25
CA ASP A 51 -0.54 -0.45 4.87
C ASP A 51 -0.02 0.48 3.79
N ILE A 52 -0.34 1.76 3.89
CA ILE A 52 0.17 2.78 2.96
C ILE A 52 0.92 3.82 3.76
N TRP A 53 2.19 3.97 3.44
CA TRP A 53 3.07 4.99 4.00
C TRP A 53 3.49 5.94 2.89
N LEU A 54 3.30 7.23 3.11
CA LEU A 54 3.70 8.27 2.18
C LEU A 54 4.58 9.27 2.90
N SER A 55 5.51 9.89 2.18
CA SER A 55 6.36 10.94 2.73
C SER A 55 6.28 12.20 1.89
N SER A 56 6.66 13.34 2.48
CA SER A 56 6.72 14.62 1.78
C SER A 56 7.83 14.66 0.73
N SER A 57 8.79 13.72 0.79
CA SER A 57 9.91 13.65 -0.17
C SER A 57 9.63 12.75 -1.37
N GLY A 58 8.41 12.20 -1.48
CA GLY A 58 8.05 11.32 -2.59
C GLY A 58 8.34 9.85 -2.38
N LYS A 59 8.86 9.48 -1.22
CA LYS A 59 9.02 8.07 -0.85
C LYS A 59 7.67 7.49 -0.48
N TYR A 60 7.45 6.21 -0.82
CA TYR A 60 6.17 5.56 -0.51
C TYR A 60 6.35 4.06 -0.32
N SER A 61 5.36 3.45 0.36
CA SER A 61 5.23 2.00 0.46
C SER A 61 3.74 1.65 0.46
N TYR A 62 3.35 0.74 -0.41
CA TYR A 62 2.02 0.15 -0.45
C TYR A 62 2.22 -1.34 -0.18
N HIS A 63 1.82 -1.81 1.02
CA HIS A 63 2.15 -3.15 1.51
C HIS A 63 0.88 -3.91 1.90
N TRP A 64 0.56 -4.97 1.13
CA TRP A 64 -0.53 -5.88 1.47
C TRP A 64 0.04 -7.05 2.26
N GLU A 65 -0.37 -7.15 3.52
CA GLU A 65 0.13 -8.12 4.47
C GLU A 65 -0.83 -9.30 4.61
N GLN A 66 -0.40 -10.50 4.19
CA GLN A 66 -1.15 -11.73 4.30
C GLN A 66 -0.35 -12.85 4.98
N ARG A 67 0.85 -12.56 5.50
CA ARG A 67 1.73 -13.61 6.01
C ARG A 67 1.09 -14.42 7.13
N HIS A 68 0.25 -13.80 7.96
CA HIS A 68 -0.46 -14.48 9.06
C HIS A 68 -1.61 -15.36 8.56
N ILE A 69 -1.97 -15.29 7.28
CA ILE A 69 -3.04 -16.07 6.67
C ILE A 69 -2.47 -17.18 5.78
N ASN A 70 -1.58 -16.81 4.86
CA ASN A 70 -1.10 -17.72 3.81
C ASN A 70 0.39 -17.60 3.53
N GLY A 71 1.13 -16.87 4.36
CA GLY A 71 2.57 -16.69 4.21
C GLY A 71 2.99 -15.68 3.14
N LYS A 72 2.05 -14.97 2.53
CA LYS A 72 2.34 -14.08 1.40
C LYS A 72 2.33 -12.61 1.79
N LEU A 73 3.07 -11.83 1.02
CA LEU A 73 3.04 -10.38 1.06
C LEU A 73 3.18 -9.82 -0.35
N TYR A 74 2.67 -8.61 -0.56
CA TYR A 74 2.80 -7.90 -1.83
C TYR A 74 3.09 -6.45 -1.50
N ARG A 75 4.22 -5.92 -2.02
CA ARG A 75 4.60 -4.54 -1.70
C ARG A 75 5.22 -3.82 -2.87
N HIS A 76 4.69 -2.64 -3.17
CA HIS A 76 5.32 -1.67 -4.05
C HIS A 76 5.97 -0.59 -3.20
N ASP A 77 7.27 -0.34 -3.41
CA ASP A 77 7.94 0.79 -2.78
C ASP A 77 9.05 1.32 -3.67
N ASN A 78 9.56 2.49 -3.34
CA ASN A 78 10.63 3.13 -4.10
C ASN A 78 11.88 3.39 -3.27
N ALA A 79 12.10 2.61 -2.22
CA ALA A 79 13.34 2.69 -1.46
C ALA A 79 14.53 2.30 -2.36
N PRO A 80 15.59 3.12 -2.42
CA PRO A 80 16.71 2.86 -3.32
C PRO A 80 17.71 1.85 -2.75
N HIS A 81 17.27 0.62 -2.52
CA HIS A 81 18.12 -0.43 -1.99
C HIS A 81 19.03 -0.99 -3.10
N PRO A 82 20.37 -0.97 -2.92
CA PRO A 82 21.31 -1.41 -3.97
C PRO A 82 21.05 -2.80 -4.52
N LYS A 83 20.52 -3.70 -3.70
CA LYS A 83 20.19 -5.07 -4.08
C LYS A 83 19.25 -5.11 -5.30
N TRP A 84 18.39 -4.12 -5.46
CA TRP A 84 17.40 -4.06 -6.54
C TRP A 84 17.78 -3.13 -7.69
N SER A 85 19.03 -2.67 -7.74
CA SER A 85 19.49 -1.69 -8.75
C SER A 85 19.40 -2.21 -10.19
N HIS A 86 19.33 -3.54 -10.37
CA HIS A 86 19.18 -4.14 -11.69
C HIS A 86 17.73 -4.13 -12.21
N ILE A 87 16.76 -3.81 -11.36
CA ILE A 87 15.36 -3.76 -11.75
C ILE A 87 15.15 -2.52 -12.65
N LYS A 88 14.48 -2.72 -13.79
CA LYS A 88 14.30 -1.68 -14.81
C LYS A 88 13.63 -0.40 -14.30
N THR A 89 12.67 -0.54 -13.38
CA THR A 89 11.95 0.59 -12.80
C THR A 89 12.62 1.16 -11.56
N TYR A 90 13.80 0.66 -11.20
CA TYR A 90 14.52 1.11 -10.01
C TYR A 90 14.51 2.64 -9.89
N PRO A 91 14.27 3.24 -8.70
CA PRO A 91 14.10 2.57 -7.40
C PRO A 91 12.72 1.96 -7.15
N LYS A 92 11.73 2.15 -8.04
CA LYS A 92 10.43 1.49 -7.92
C LYS A 92 10.59 -0.01 -8.12
N HIS A 93 10.08 -0.79 -7.17
CA HIS A 93 10.11 -2.25 -7.29
C HIS A 93 8.90 -2.86 -6.62
N TYR A 94 8.63 -4.12 -6.95
CA TYR A 94 7.45 -4.83 -6.49
C TYR A 94 7.86 -6.20 -5.93
N HIS A 95 7.53 -6.43 -4.65
CA HIS A 95 7.71 -7.73 -4.00
C HIS A 95 6.43 -8.53 -4.22
N SER A 96 6.54 -9.67 -4.89
CA SER A 96 5.38 -10.47 -5.29
C SER A 96 5.35 -11.81 -4.58
N GLY A 97 4.51 -11.93 -3.57
CA GLY A 97 4.27 -13.14 -2.83
C GLY A 97 5.22 -13.37 -1.67
N ILE A 98 6.51 -13.15 -1.88
CA ILE A 98 7.54 -13.23 -0.84
C ILE A 98 8.51 -12.06 -1.00
N GLN A 99 9.26 -11.79 0.08
CA GLN A 99 10.16 -10.64 0.15
C GLN A 99 11.23 -10.66 -0.95
N ASP A 100 11.74 -11.82 -1.31
CA ASP A 100 12.86 -11.93 -2.26
C ASP A 100 12.44 -12.08 -3.72
N ASN A 101 11.14 -12.16 -4.01
CA ASN A 101 10.65 -12.25 -5.38
C ASN A 101 10.32 -10.84 -5.90
N VAL A 102 11.33 -10.15 -6.45
CA VAL A 102 11.24 -8.75 -6.79
C VAL A 102 11.20 -8.52 -8.29
N HIS A 103 10.28 -7.68 -8.72
CA HIS A 103 10.01 -7.36 -10.12
C HIS A 103 9.91 -5.86 -10.34
N GLU A 104 9.74 -5.46 -11.59
CA GLU A 104 9.41 -4.09 -11.96
C GLU A 104 8.10 -3.67 -11.31
N SER A 105 8.00 -2.41 -10.91
CA SER A 105 6.77 -1.83 -10.39
C SER A 105 6.26 -0.79 -11.37
N HIS A 106 4.99 -0.91 -11.72
CA HIS A 106 4.30 0.04 -12.59
C HIS A 106 3.17 0.75 -11.87
N ILE A 107 3.20 0.73 -10.53
CA ILE A 107 2.18 1.44 -9.75
C ILE A 107 2.25 2.94 -10.03
N SER A 108 1.09 3.59 -10.03
CA SER A 108 1.02 5.03 -10.29
C SER A 108 1.76 5.84 -9.23
N HIS A 109 2.34 6.97 -9.64
CA HIS A 109 2.92 7.93 -8.71
C HIS A 109 1.87 8.76 -7.98
N GLU A 110 0.64 8.76 -8.48
CA GLU A 110 -0.46 9.51 -7.90
C GLU A 110 -1.18 8.61 -6.88
N PRO A 111 -1.24 9.00 -5.58
CA PRO A 111 -1.73 8.11 -4.53
C PRO A 111 -3.14 7.55 -4.74
N ALA A 112 -4.08 8.35 -5.20
CA ALA A 112 -5.45 7.89 -5.41
C ALA A 112 -5.52 6.82 -6.51
N GLN A 113 -4.75 6.99 -7.57
CA GLN A 113 -4.68 6.01 -8.65
C GLN A 113 -3.93 4.75 -8.21
N ALA A 114 -2.84 4.92 -7.44
CA ALA A 114 -2.09 3.78 -6.89
C ALA A 114 -2.98 2.93 -5.99
N LEU A 115 -3.77 3.56 -5.14
CA LEU A 115 -4.72 2.87 -4.27
C LEU A 115 -5.74 2.07 -5.09
N LYS A 116 -6.29 2.69 -6.12
CA LYS A 116 -7.26 2.03 -7.00
C LYS A 116 -6.64 0.80 -7.67
N GLU A 117 -5.42 0.93 -8.18
CA GLU A 117 -4.72 -0.18 -8.82
C GLU A 117 -4.50 -1.32 -7.82
N PHE A 118 -4.06 -0.99 -6.61
CA PHE A 118 -3.75 -2.02 -5.62
C PHE A 118 -5.01 -2.68 -5.06
N LEU A 119 -6.04 -1.91 -4.72
CA LEU A 119 -7.29 -2.49 -4.21
C LEU A 119 -7.99 -3.33 -5.29
N THR A 120 -7.87 -2.96 -6.56
CA THR A 120 -8.38 -3.79 -7.66
C THR A 120 -7.61 -5.10 -7.74
N PHE A 121 -6.29 -5.06 -7.59
CA PHE A 121 -5.47 -6.27 -7.53
C PHE A 121 -5.87 -7.17 -6.35
N ILE A 122 -6.08 -6.59 -5.17
CA ILE A 122 -6.53 -7.33 -4.00
C ILE A 122 -7.89 -7.98 -4.25
N ARG A 123 -8.84 -7.21 -4.80
CA ARG A 123 -10.17 -7.74 -5.10
C ARG A 123 -10.09 -8.95 -6.04
N GLU A 124 -9.31 -8.85 -7.11
CA GLU A 124 -9.15 -9.95 -8.04
C GLU A 124 -8.46 -11.15 -7.39
N SER A 125 -7.47 -10.92 -6.55
CA SER A 125 -6.78 -11.99 -5.83
C SER A 125 -7.72 -12.74 -4.89
N LEU A 126 -8.63 -12.04 -4.22
CA LEU A 126 -9.61 -12.66 -3.31
C LEU A 126 -10.63 -13.53 -4.05
N LYS A 127 -10.96 -13.18 -5.29
CA LYS A 127 -11.91 -13.97 -6.09
C LYS A 127 -11.38 -15.33 -6.49
N ILE A 128 -10.06 -15.48 -6.57
CA ILE A 128 -9.41 -16.72 -7.00
C ILE A 128 -9.39 -17.76 -5.88
N THR A 129 -9.49 -17.32 -4.65
CA THR A 129 -9.52 -18.23 -3.49
C THR A 129 -10.96 -18.65 -3.09
#